data_7d7a66017bc3c1b02775f284e597a279
#
_entry.id   7d7a66017bc3c1b02775f284e597a279
#
_cell.length_a   1.000
_cell.length_b   1.000
_cell.length_c   1.000
_cell.angle_alpha   90.00
_cell.angle_beta   90.00
_cell.angle_gamma   90.00
#
_symmetry.space_group_name_H-M   'P 1'
#
loop_
_entity.id
_entity.type
_entity.pdbx_description
1 polymer ?
#
loop_
_entity_poly.entity_id
_entity_poly.type
_entity_poly.pdbx_seq_one_letter_code
_entity_poly.pdbx_strand_id
1 'polypeptide(L)'
;HRILLRQDNADQRLTELGHKLGLASPERYERMQEKREAIDRTREAMENTSVGPEDVNDYLQSVDTSPIDQPGPIIDLAKRPQVDIEDLLRRTRTWEAVVTEAPGMVSAPRLVEIDLKYEGYLDRQRQMVEKMEEKERWPIPDGFTYHELDNVSKEAREKLAKIRPDNLGQASRVSGVRASDVSVLMVLLKNRGVQPLPKERQFDGANGTRSFATSAAGGDGRPADVSRETREAGAPA
;
A
#
# COMPACT_ATOMS: atom_id res chain seq x y z
N HIS A 1 -2.20 -4.44 8.22
CA HIS A 1 -2.00 -4.50 6.75
C HIS A 1 -2.94 -5.47 6.01
N ARG A 2 -3.76 -6.30 6.71
CA ARG A 2 -4.59 -7.35 6.08
C ARG A 2 -5.59 -6.80 5.06
N ILE A 3 -6.18 -5.63 5.32
CA ILE A 3 -7.15 -4.98 4.41
C ILE A 3 -6.45 -4.46 3.14
N LEU A 4 -5.19 -4.07 3.22
CA LEU A 4 -4.40 -3.61 2.07
C LEU A 4 -3.83 -4.77 1.25
N LEU A 5 -3.53 -5.90 1.90
CA LEU A 5 -2.88 -7.06 1.30
C LEU A 5 -3.91 -8.18 1.06
N ARG A 6 -4.86 -7.93 0.18
CA ARG A 6 -5.90 -8.89 -0.19
C ARG A 6 -5.46 -9.79 -1.33
N GLN A 7 -6.11 -10.95 -1.46
CA GLN A 7 -5.88 -11.88 -2.56
C GLN A 7 -6.35 -11.30 -3.90
N ASP A 8 -7.49 -10.60 -3.90
CA ASP A 8 -8.12 -10.02 -5.09
C ASP A 8 -7.31 -8.89 -5.74
N ASN A 9 -6.42 -8.20 -4.96
CA ASN A 9 -5.55 -7.15 -5.47
C ASN A 9 -4.06 -7.54 -5.56
N ALA A 10 -3.73 -8.80 -5.31
CA ALA A 10 -2.34 -9.25 -5.28
C ALA A 10 -1.66 -9.13 -6.65
N ASP A 11 -2.37 -9.44 -7.71
CA ASP A 11 -1.90 -9.32 -9.08
C ASP A 11 -1.59 -7.86 -9.47
N GLN A 12 -2.46 -6.92 -9.12
CA GLN A 12 -2.26 -5.49 -9.38
C GLN A 12 -1.02 -4.93 -8.65
N ARG A 13 -0.71 -5.46 -7.46
CA ARG A 13 0.44 -5.01 -6.67
C ARG A 13 1.77 -5.64 -7.07
N LEU A 14 1.75 -6.91 -7.49
CA LEU A 14 2.95 -7.73 -7.60
C LEU A 14 3.33 -8.06 -9.04
N THR A 15 2.40 -8.11 -9.99
CA THR A 15 2.68 -8.60 -11.34
C THR A 15 3.64 -7.67 -12.10
N GLU A 16 3.51 -6.37 -11.96
CA GLU A 16 4.41 -5.42 -12.60
C GLU A 16 5.86 -5.59 -12.12
N LEU A 17 6.05 -5.71 -10.81
CA LEU A 17 7.37 -5.98 -10.24
C LEU A 17 7.89 -7.35 -10.66
N GLY A 18 7.04 -8.37 -10.62
CA GLY A 18 7.38 -9.73 -11.06
C GLY A 18 7.81 -9.76 -12.53
N HIS A 19 7.13 -9.01 -13.39
CA HIS A 19 7.48 -8.90 -14.81
C HIS A 19 8.85 -8.21 -15.00
N LYS A 20 9.11 -7.11 -14.31
CA LYS A 20 10.41 -6.40 -14.34
C LYS A 20 11.58 -7.29 -13.88
N LEU A 21 11.31 -8.22 -12.97
CA LEU A 21 12.31 -9.18 -12.46
C LEU A 21 12.36 -10.50 -13.26
N GLY A 22 11.60 -10.63 -14.35
CA GLY A 22 11.53 -11.86 -15.15
C GLY A 22 10.77 -13.02 -14.48
N LEU A 23 10.02 -12.77 -13.41
CA LEU A 23 9.25 -13.78 -12.66
C LEU A 23 7.80 -13.93 -13.13
N ALA A 24 7.26 -12.96 -13.85
CA ALA A 24 5.94 -13.02 -14.45
C ALA A 24 6.04 -12.95 -15.97
N SER A 25 5.28 -13.83 -16.67
CA SER A 25 5.27 -13.85 -18.12
C SER A 25 4.61 -12.60 -18.72
N PRO A 26 4.91 -12.25 -19.99
CA PRO A 26 4.26 -11.14 -20.71
C PRO A 26 2.74 -11.25 -20.68
N GLU A 27 2.19 -12.43 -20.93
CA GLU A 27 0.74 -12.66 -20.98
C GLU A 27 0.08 -12.42 -19.60
N ARG A 28 0.79 -12.73 -18.51
CA ARG A 28 0.31 -12.43 -17.16
C ARG A 28 0.31 -10.94 -16.89
N TYR A 29 1.31 -10.23 -17.40
CA TYR A 29 1.40 -8.79 -17.28
C TYR A 29 0.29 -8.09 -18.09
N GLU A 30 0.06 -8.48 -19.35
CA GLU A 30 -1.02 -7.98 -20.19
C GLU A 30 -2.40 -8.18 -19.53
N ARG A 31 -2.68 -9.39 -19.04
CA ARG A 31 -3.94 -9.68 -18.32
C ARG A 31 -4.13 -8.79 -17.09
N MET A 32 -3.07 -8.49 -16.37
CA MET A 32 -3.15 -7.57 -15.22
C MET A 32 -3.44 -6.13 -15.69
N GLN A 33 -2.87 -5.69 -16.81
CA GLN A 33 -3.16 -4.37 -17.38
C GLN A 33 -4.62 -4.26 -17.85
N GLU A 34 -5.11 -5.26 -18.58
CA GLU A 34 -6.52 -5.33 -18.99
C GLU A 34 -7.48 -5.27 -17.80
N LYS A 35 -7.15 -5.98 -16.71
CA LYS A 35 -7.93 -5.94 -15.48
C LYS A 35 -7.91 -4.55 -14.84
N ARG A 36 -6.77 -3.86 -14.81
CA ARG A 36 -6.64 -2.49 -14.28
C ARG A 36 -7.47 -1.51 -15.10
N GLU A 37 -7.36 -1.56 -16.40
CA GLU A 37 -8.15 -0.74 -17.32
C GLU A 37 -9.67 -0.97 -17.18
N ALA A 38 -10.08 -2.23 -16.98
CA ALA A 38 -11.49 -2.55 -16.75
C ALA A 38 -12.00 -1.96 -15.42
N ILE A 39 -11.19 -1.99 -14.36
CA ILE A 39 -11.51 -1.38 -13.07
C ILE A 39 -11.63 0.15 -13.22
N ASP A 40 -10.68 0.78 -13.89
CA ASP A 40 -10.66 2.24 -14.10
C ASP A 40 -11.87 2.69 -14.95
N ARG A 41 -12.17 2.00 -16.04
CA ARG A 41 -13.37 2.25 -16.86
C ARG A 41 -14.66 2.10 -16.07
N THR A 42 -14.75 1.07 -15.21
CA THR A 42 -15.93 0.87 -14.37
C THR A 42 -16.11 2.02 -13.40
N ARG A 43 -15.04 2.45 -12.75
CA ARG A 43 -15.08 3.58 -11.81
C ARG A 43 -15.49 4.87 -12.52
N GLU A 44 -14.86 5.17 -13.64
CA GLU A 44 -15.16 6.36 -14.44
C GLU A 44 -16.61 6.36 -14.94
N ALA A 45 -17.11 5.22 -15.41
CA ALA A 45 -18.52 5.11 -15.82
C ALA A 45 -19.47 5.36 -14.66
N MET A 46 -19.15 4.90 -13.45
CA MET A 46 -19.98 5.13 -12.25
C MET A 46 -19.92 6.57 -11.72
N GLU A 47 -18.80 7.25 -11.89
CA GLU A 47 -18.63 8.66 -11.54
C GLU A 47 -19.40 9.58 -12.51
N ASN A 48 -19.40 9.23 -13.79
CA ASN A 48 -19.99 10.03 -14.85
C ASN A 48 -21.49 9.72 -15.10
N THR A 49 -22.02 8.62 -14.54
CA THR A 49 -23.44 8.28 -14.68
C THR A 49 -24.21 8.80 -13.49
N SER A 50 -25.11 9.74 -13.73
CA SER A 50 -26.06 10.25 -12.72
C SER A 50 -27.41 9.53 -12.85
N VAL A 51 -28.03 9.23 -11.71
CA VAL A 51 -29.35 8.57 -11.62
C VAL A 51 -30.29 9.39 -10.77
N GLY A 52 -31.56 9.41 -11.17
CA GLY A 52 -32.64 10.09 -10.44
C GLY A 52 -33.35 9.19 -9.43
N PRO A 53 -34.18 9.78 -8.57
CA PRO A 53 -35.04 9.04 -7.64
C PRO A 53 -35.91 7.99 -8.32
N GLU A 54 -36.43 8.30 -9.51
CA GLU A 54 -37.30 7.44 -10.31
C GLU A 54 -36.60 6.18 -10.83
N ASP A 55 -35.28 6.23 -10.99
CA ASP A 55 -34.52 5.12 -11.55
C ASP A 55 -34.15 4.07 -10.48
N VAL A 56 -33.97 4.50 -9.22
CA VAL A 56 -33.29 3.68 -8.22
C VAL A 56 -34.04 3.54 -6.89
N ASN A 57 -35.02 4.39 -6.56
CA ASN A 57 -35.64 4.37 -5.23
C ASN A 57 -36.39 3.07 -4.94
N ASP A 58 -37.03 2.45 -5.91
CA ASP A 58 -37.70 1.17 -5.75
C ASP A 58 -36.68 0.09 -5.35
N TYR A 59 -35.50 0.12 -5.98
CA TYR A 59 -34.40 -0.79 -5.64
C TYR A 59 -33.84 -0.48 -4.25
N LEU A 60 -33.55 0.78 -3.93
CA LEU A 60 -33.00 1.18 -2.64
C LEU A 60 -33.93 0.76 -1.48
N GLN A 61 -35.24 0.90 -1.64
CA GLN A 61 -36.23 0.43 -0.67
C GLN A 61 -36.24 -1.10 -0.57
N SER A 62 -36.10 -1.82 -1.69
CA SER A 62 -36.08 -3.29 -1.71
C SER A 62 -34.89 -3.88 -0.97
N VAL A 63 -33.76 -3.15 -0.88
CA VAL A 63 -32.55 -3.55 -0.16
C VAL A 63 -32.42 -2.86 1.20
N ASP A 64 -33.52 -2.32 1.73
CA ASP A 64 -33.60 -1.68 3.06
C ASP A 64 -32.58 -0.56 3.27
N THR A 65 -32.47 0.34 2.27
CA THR A 65 -31.64 1.55 2.38
C THR A 65 -32.45 2.80 2.02
N SER A 66 -31.99 3.96 2.48
CA SER A 66 -32.71 5.23 2.32
C SER A 66 -32.83 5.60 0.83
N PRO A 67 -34.02 6.04 0.36
CA PRO A 67 -34.18 6.60 -0.97
C PRO A 67 -33.33 7.86 -1.14
N ILE A 68 -33.18 8.31 -2.38
CA ILE A 68 -32.57 9.60 -2.71
C ILE A 68 -33.64 10.59 -3.09
N ASP A 69 -33.41 11.86 -2.77
CA ASP A 69 -34.35 12.97 -3.08
C ASP A 69 -33.91 13.77 -4.31
N GLN A 70 -32.63 13.68 -4.68
CA GLN A 70 -32.02 14.39 -5.80
C GLN A 70 -31.16 13.47 -6.65
N PRO A 71 -31.03 13.74 -7.96
CA PRO A 71 -30.12 13.00 -8.81
C PRO A 71 -28.68 13.08 -8.32
N GLY A 72 -27.93 11.99 -8.46
CA GLY A 72 -26.53 11.91 -8.06
C GLY A 72 -25.79 10.80 -8.79
N PRO A 73 -24.44 10.76 -8.69
CA PRO A 73 -23.63 9.75 -9.38
C PRO A 73 -23.85 8.37 -8.76
N ILE A 74 -23.82 7.34 -9.62
CA ILE A 74 -24.01 5.93 -9.20
C ILE A 74 -23.00 5.53 -8.13
N ILE A 75 -21.78 6.04 -8.21
CA ILE A 75 -20.69 5.68 -7.29
C ILE A 75 -21.03 5.95 -5.82
N ASP A 76 -21.81 6.98 -5.52
CA ASP A 76 -22.19 7.29 -4.14
C ASP A 76 -23.23 6.30 -3.58
N LEU A 77 -24.07 5.74 -4.43
CA LEU A 77 -24.99 4.67 -4.06
C LEU A 77 -24.26 3.34 -3.84
N ALA A 78 -23.26 3.03 -4.65
CA ALA A 78 -22.46 1.82 -4.54
C ALA A 78 -21.62 1.76 -3.24
N LYS A 79 -21.37 2.89 -2.58
CA LYS A 79 -20.73 2.93 -1.25
C LYS A 79 -21.61 2.38 -0.13
N ARG A 80 -22.93 2.30 -0.34
CA ARG A 80 -23.87 1.81 0.68
C ARG A 80 -23.74 0.30 0.84
N PRO A 81 -23.64 -0.23 2.07
CA PRO A 81 -23.41 -1.67 2.32
C PRO A 81 -24.48 -2.59 1.71
N GLN A 82 -25.73 -2.15 1.69
CA GLN A 82 -26.89 -2.92 1.21
C GLN A 82 -26.99 -2.98 -0.32
N VAL A 83 -26.33 -2.04 -1.02
CA VAL A 83 -26.44 -1.91 -2.48
C VAL A 83 -25.47 -2.90 -3.15
N ASP A 84 -25.98 -3.73 -4.04
CA ASP A 84 -25.18 -4.57 -4.92
C ASP A 84 -24.83 -3.81 -6.19
N ILE A 85 -23.57 -3.80 -6.57
CA ILE A 85 -23.09 -3.00 -7.69
C ILE A 85 -23.58 -3.54 -9.03
N GLU A 86 -23.69 -4.83 -9.18
CA GLU A 86 -24.11 -5.45 -10.43
C GLU A 86 -25.60 -5.16 -10.70
N ASP A 87 -26.43 -5.27 -9.67
CA ASP A 87 -27.84 -4.91 -9.75
C ASP A 87 -28.02 -3.43 -10.09
N LEU A 88 -27.25 -2.55 -9.47
CA LEU A 88 -27.30 -1.12 -9.73
C LEU A 88 -26.89 -0.79 -11.18
N LEU A 89 -25.80 -1.35 -11.67
CA LEU A 89 -25.30 -1.12 -13.02
C LEU A 89 -26.25 -1.67 -14.10
N ARG A 90 -26.91 -2.82 -13.86
CA ARG A 90 -27.93 -3.38 -14.77
C ARG A 90 -29.16 -2.49 -14.88
N ARG A 91 -29.65 -1.95 -13.75
CA ARG A 91 -30.82 -1.05 -13.72
C ARG A 91 -30.54 0.26 -14.44
N THR A 92 -29.33 0.78 -14.33
CA THR A 92 -28.95 2.05 -14.93
C THR A 92 -28.40 1.90 -16.37
N ARG A 93 -28.47 0.69 -16.93
CA ARG A 93 -27.97 0.35 -18.29
C ARG A 93 -26.48 0.62 -18.49
N THR A 94 -25.74 0.76 -17.41
CA THR A 94 -24.27 1.00 -17.42
C THR A 94 -23.50 -0.30 -17.50
N TRP A 95 -24.15 -1.45 -17.22
CA TRP A 95 -23.53 -2.77 -17.17
C TRP A 95 -22.79 -3.15 -18.45
N GLU A 96 -23.42 -2.97 -19.61
CA GLU A 96 -22.83 -3.35 -20.90
C GLU A 96 -21.59 -2.55 -21.27
N ALA A 97 -21.46 -1.32 -20.75
CA ALA A 97 -20.31 -0.46 -20.98
C ALA A 97 -19.08 -0.87 -20.14
N VAL A 98 -19.30 -1.55 -19.02
CA VAL A 98 -18.23 -1.82 -18.02
C VAL A 98 -17.89 -3.30 -17.89
N VAL A 99 -18.75 -4.20 -18.34
CA VAL A 99 -18.51 -5.65 -18.27
C VAL A 99 -17.41 -6.05 -19.24
N THR A 100 -16.37 -6.65 -18.70
CA THR A 100 -15.36 -7.40 -19.46
C THR A 100 -15.40 -8.83 -18.94
N GLU A 101 -15.93 -9.75 -19.73
CA GLU A 101 -15.95 -11.16 -19.37
C GLU A 101 -14.57 -11.78 -19.59
N ALA A 102 -13.86 -12.04 -18.49
CA ALA A 102 -12.67 -12.87 -18.52
C ALA A 102 -12.92 -14.12 -17.66
N PRO A 103 -12.89 -15.33 -18.23
CA PRO A 103 -13.16 -16.57 -17.50
C PRO A 103 -12.22 -16.73 -16.30
N GLY A 104 -12.79 -16.99 -15.12
CA GLY A 104 -12.05 -17.26 -13.89
C GLY A 104 -11.49 -16.02 -13.14
N MET A 105 -11.84 -14.81 -13.56
CA MET A 105 -11.48 -13.59 -12.83
C MET A 105 -12.71 -13.01 -12.12
N VAL A 106 -12.47 -12.38 -10.96
CA VAL A 106 -13.47 -11.55 -10.30
C VAL A 106 -13.79 -10.37 -11.22
N SER A 107 -15.08 -10.10 -11.49
CA SER A 107 -15.50 -9.02 -12.38
C SER A 107 -14.99 -7.66 -11.91
N ALA A 108 -14.68 -6.78 -12.85
CA ALA A 108 -14.22 -5.42 -12.51
C ALA A 108 -15.23 -4.66 -11.64
N PRO A 109 -16.56 -4.70 -11.90
CA PRO A 109 -17.56 -4.11 -11.02
C PRO A 109 -17.46 -4.61 -9.58
N ARG A 110 -17.27 -5.92 -9.37
CA ARG A 110 -17.13 -6.49 -8.03
C ARG A 110 -15.89 -6.00 -7.29
N LEU A 111 -14.77 -5.83 -8.00
CA LEU A 111 -13.55 -5.26 -7.42
C LEU A 111 -13.72 -3.80 -7.03
N VAL A 112 -14.38 -3.02 -7.89
CA VAL A 112 -14.74 -1.62 -7.57
C VAL A 112 -15.65 -1.55 -6.35
N GLU A 113 -16.66 -2.42 -6.26
CA GLU A 113 -17.55 -2.50 -5.09
C GLU A 113 -16.78 -2.74 -3.79
N ILE A 114 -15.87 -3.73 -3.80
CA ILE A 114 -15.04 -4.02 -2.63
C ILE A 114 -14.23 -2.79 -2.23
N ASP A 115 -13.58 -2.13 -3.19
CA ASP A 115 -12.77 -0.95 -2.92
C ASP A 115 -13.61 0.22 -2.38
N LEU A 116 -14.79 0.48 -2.95
CA LEU A 116 -15.70 1.54 -2.48
C LEU A 116 -16.22 1.29 -1.08
N LYS A 117 -16.70 0.06 -0.79
CA LYS A 117 -17.21 -0.30 0.54
C LYS A 117 -16.14 -0.29 1.63
N TYR A 118 -14.90 -0.55 1.25
CA TYR A 118 -13.76 -0.53 2.19
C TYR A 118 -12.96 0.78 2.16
N GLU A 119 -13.30 1.76 1.31
CA GLU A 119 -12.55 3.01 1.13
C GLU A 119 -12.17 3.68 2.46
N GLY A 120 -13.13 3.92 3.34
CA GLY A 120 -12.86 4.56 4.63
C GLY A 120 -11.99 3.74 5.59
N TYR A 121 -11.97 2.40 5.46
CA TYR A 121 -11.06 1.55 6.22
C TYR A 121 -9.66 1.54 5.60
N LEU A 122 -9.59 1.54 4.28
CA LEU A 122 -8.32 1.60 3.53
C LEU A 122 -7.59 2.91 3.82
N ASP A 123 -8.30 4.03 3.85
CA ASP A 123 -7.71 5.33 4.13
C ASP A 123 -7.17 5.44 5.56
N ARG A 124 -7.95 4.96 6.54
CA ARG A 124 -7.46 4.87 7.93
C ARG A 124 -6.23 3.98 8.04
N GLN A 125 -6.21 2.86 7.33
CA GLN A 125 -5.07 1.95 7.33
C GLN A 125 -3.84 2.58 6.66
N ARG A 126 -4.01 3.29 5.53
CA ARG A 126 -2.93 4.04 4.85
C ARG A 126 -2.33 5.10 5.78
N GLN A 127 -3.16 5.90 6.43
CA GLN A 127 -2.71 6.89 7.41
C GLN A 127 -1.95 6.25 8.59
N MET A 128 -2.39 5.08 9.06
CA MET A 128 -1.68 4.35 10.12
C MET A 128 -0.30 3.87 9.65
N VAL A 129 -0.22 3.31 8.44
CA VAL A 129 1.06 2.90 7.83
C VAL A 129 1.99 4.10 7.67
N GLU A 130 1.49 5.21 7.16
CA GLU A 130 2.26 6.44 6.97
C GLU A 130 2.84 6.98 8.28
N LYS A 131 2.04 6.99 9.36
CA LYS A 131 2.51 7.34 10.70
C LYS A 131 3.56 6.38 11.26
N MET A 132 3.45 5.09 10.92
CA MET A 132 4.47 4.10 11.31
C MET A 132 5.78 4.34 10.55
N GLU A 133 5.70 4.56 9.24
CA GLU A 133 6.86 4.88 8.40
C GLU A 133 7.54 6.17 8.81
N GLU A 134 6.75 7.19 9.17
CA GLU A 134 7.30 8.43 9.72
C GLU A 134 8.16 8.17 10.96
N LYS A 135 7.68 7.35 11.90
CA LYS A 135 8.45 6.99 13.10
C LYS A 135 9.72 6.18 12.77
N GLU A 136 9.66 5.29 11.76
CA GLU A 136 10.82 4.51 11.33
C GLU A 136 11.93 5.38 10.72
N ARG A 137 11.59 6.52 10.15
CA ARG A 137 12.56 7.48 9.63
C ARG A 137 13.30 8.29 10.68
N TRP A 138 12.85 8.28 11.94
CA TRP A 138 13.52 8.97 13.04
C TRP A 138 14.60 8.09 13.67
N PRO A 139 15.88 8.25 13.32
CA PRO A 139 16.94 7.45 13.90
C PRO A 139 17.16 7.83 15.36
N ILE A 140 17.54 6.85 16.16
CA ILE A 140 18.00 7.07 17.52
C ILE A 140 19.53 6.89 17.51
N PRO A 141 20.32 7.92 17.88
CA PRO A 141 21.78 7.83 17.89
C PRO A 141 22.30 6.75 18.84
N ASP A 142 23.36 6.05 18.45
CA ASP A 142 23.95 4.93 19.22
C ASP A 142 24.28 5.28 20.67
N GLY A 143 24.70 6.47 20.96
CA GLY A 143 25.02 6.96 22.32
C GLY A 143 23.83 7.48 23.13
N PHE A 144 22.59 7.25 22.70
CA PHE A 144 21.43 7.84 23.36
C PHE A 144 21.22 7.29 24.77
N THR A 145 21.13 8.19 25.78
CA THR A 145 21.02 7.85 27.20
C THR A 145 19.55 7.83 27.62
N TYR A 146 19.00 6.65 27.84
CA TYR A 146 17.59 6.49 28.21
C TYR A 146 17.32 6.73 29.70
N HIS A 147 18.31 6.52 30.58
CA HIS A 147 18.12 6.61 32.04
C HIS A 147 17.84 8.02 32.54
N GLU A 148 18.26 9.04 31.80
CA GLU A 148 18.12 10.48 32.14
C GLU A 148 16.77 11.08 31.68
N LEU A 149 15.84 10.24 31.17
CA LEU A 149 14.60 10.71 30.60
C LEU A 149 13.47 10.75 31.64
N ASP A 150 13.38 11.81 32.44
CA ASP A 150 12.39 11.92 33.52
C ASP A 150 10.94 11.86 33.05
N ASN A 151 10.66 12.29 31.81
CA ASN A 151 9.33 12.31 31.22
C ASN A 151 8.93 10.99 30.51
N VAL A 152 9.78 9.94 30.60
CA VAL A 152 9.53 8.61 30.06
C VAL A 152 9.35 7.64 31.24
N SER A 153 8.39 6.73 31.16
CA SER A 153 8.12 5.76 32.21
C SER A 153 9.37 4.95 32.59
N LYS A 154 9.53 4.60 33.86
CA LYS A 154 10.68 3.82 34.34
C LYS A 154 10.84 2.50 33.55
N GLU A 155 9.72 1.80 33.37
CA GLU A 155 9.69 0.56 32.60
C GLU A 155 10.17 0.75 31.13
N ALA A 156 9.70 1.82 30.47
CA ALA A 156 10.12 2.11 29.10
C ALA A 156 11.61 2.46 29.05
N ARG A 157 12.15 3.23 30.00
CA ARG A 157 13.57 3.58 30.06
C ARG A 157 14.45 2.31 30.19
N GLU A 158 14.11 1.41 31.09
CA GLU A 158 14.86 0.17 31.33
C GLU A 158 14.84 -0.73 30.09
N LYS A 159 13.66 -0.88 29.44
CA LYS A 159 13.51 -1.70 28.26
C LYS A 159 14.21 -1.11 27.03
N LEU A 160 14.08 0.20 26.81
CA LEU A 160 14.76 0.88 25.72
C LEU A 160 16.27 0.86 25.88
N ALA A 161 16.78 1.03 27.12
CA ALA A 161 18.20 0.93 27.41
C ALA A 161 18.78 -0.48 27.14
N LYS A 162 17.96 -1.52 27.38
CA LYS A 162 18.33 -2.92 27.13
C LYS A 162 18.30 -3.28 25.65
N ILE A 163 17.21 -2.87 24.95
CA ILE A 163 16.96 -3.28 23.54
C ILE A 163 17.74 -2.40 22.56
N ARG A 164 17.96 -1.11 22.89
CA ARG A 164 18.64 -0.10 22.05
C ARG A 164 18.09 -0.08 20.61
N PRO A 165 16.82 0.35 20.43
CA PRO A 165 16.23 0.42 19.11
C PRO A 165 16.93 1.47 18.23
N ASP A 166 17.09 1.16 16.93
CA ASP A 166 17.77 2.04 15.95
C ASP A 166 16.91 3.25 15.55
N ASN A 167 15.58 3.16 15.73
CA ASN A 167 14.65 4.23 15.36
C ASN A 167 13.39 4.24 16.23
N LEU A 168 12.59 5.33 16.12
CA LEU A 168 11.35 5.45 16.89
C LEU A 168 10.30 4.41 16.53
N GLY A 169 10.29 3.89 15.31
CA GLY A 169 9.41 2.80 14.90
C GLY A 169 9.71 1.51 15.67
N GLN A 170 10.99 1.14 15.79
CA GLN A 170 11.42 0.01 16.63
C GLN A 170 11.11 0.26 18.11
N ALA A 171 11.40 1.46 18.61
CA ALA A 171 11.08 1.84 19.99
C ALA A 171 9.58 1.68 20.31
N SER A 172 8.71 2.04 19.39
CA SER A 172 7.26 1.93 19.57
C SER A 172 6.73 0.49 19.62
N ARG A 173 7.51 -0.48 19.15
CA ARG A 173 7.18 -1.92 19.16
C ARG A 173 7.69 -2.64 20.42
N VAL A 174 8.48 -1.97 21.25
CA VAL A 174 8.99 -2.54 22.51
C VAL A 174 7.84 -2.66 23.51
N SER A 175 7.60 -3.89 23.98
CA SER A 175 6.56 -4.15 25.00
C SER A 175 6.81 -3.32 26.26
N GLY A 176 5.80 -2.55 26.72
CA GLY A 176 5.88 -1.67 27.89
C GLY A 176 6.32 -0.23 27.55
N VAL A 177 6.60 0.08 26.28
CA VAL A 177 6.78 1.46 25.79
C VAL A 177 5.44 1.97 25.27
N ARG A 178 4.93 3.05 25.85
CA ARG A 178 3.65 3.67 25.49
C ARG A 178 3.80 4.66 24.36
N ALA A 179 2.70 4.98 23.70
CA ALA A 179 2.68 6.02 22.66
C ALA A 179 3.16 7.39 23.16
N SER A 180 2.85 7.72 24.44
CA SER A 180 3.34 8.92 25.13
C SER A 180 4.86 8.93 25.26
N ASP A 181 5.47 7.80 25.63
CA ASP A 181 6.92 7.67 25.77
C ASP A 181 7.62 7.91 24.42
N VAL A 182 7.07 7.36 23.33
CA VAL A 182 7.58 7.56 21.97
C VAL A 182 7.45 9.04 21.54
N SER A 183 6.35 9.71 21.91
CA SER A 183 6.18 11.13 21.60
C SER A 183 7.21 12.00 22.33
N VAL A 184 7.50 11.70 23.58
CA VAL A 184 8.57 12.38 24.34
C VAL A 184 9.93 12.14 23.70
N LEU A 185 10.25 10.90 23.31
CA LEU A 185 11.49 10.59 22.58
C LEU A 185 11.60 11.38 21.28
N MET A 186 10.52 11.50 20.50
CA MET A 186 10.53 12.29 19.26
C MET A 186 10.86 13.76 19.51
N VAL A 187 10.25 14.36 20.53
CA VAL A 187 10.54 15.76 20.90
C VAL A 187 12.00 15.94 21.34
N LEU A 188 12.52 15.01 22.13
CA LEU A 188 13.91 15.06 22.62
C LEU A 188 14.92 14.88 21.47
N LEU A 189 14.68 13.98 20.53
CA LEU A 189 15.51 13.80 19.35
C LEU A 189 15.50 15.06 18.49
N LYS A 190 14.33 15.66 18.27
CA LYS A 190 14.18 16.93 17.55
C LYS A 190 14.97 18.07 18.23
N ASN A 191 14.88 18.19 19.54
CA ASN A 191 15.59 19.18 20.30
C ASN A 191 17.13 19.00 20.29
N ARG A 192 17.59 17.76 20.07
CA ARG A 192 19.01 17.42 19.88
C ARG A 192 19.48 17.58 18.43
N GLY A 193 18.64 18.13 17.54
CA GLY A 193 18.98 18.35 16.13
C GLY A 193 18.92 17.11 15.25
N VAL A 194 18.42 15.97 15.76
CA VAL A 194 18.19 14.78 14.94
C VAL A 194 17.08 15.08 13.94
N GLN A 195 17.31 14.77 12.67
CA GLN A 195 16.35 14.93 11.59
C GLN A 195 15.85 13.55 11.12
N PRO A 196 14.58 13.45 10.71
CA PRO A 196 14.11 12.22 10.09
C PRO A 196 14.84 11.97 8.77
N LEU A 197 15.15 10.72 8.50
CA LEU A 197 15.71 10.33 7.21
C LEU A 197 14.75 10.71 6.07
N PRO A 198 15.27 11.05 4.87
CA PRO A 198 14.44 11.36 3.72
C PRO A 198 13.45 10.22 3.44
N LYS A 199 12.25 10.56 2.98
CA LYS A 199 11.35 9.55 2.40
C LYS A 199 12.09 8.95 1.22
N GLU A 200 12.45 7.66 1.28
CA GLU A 200 12.88 6.95 0.08
C GLU A 200 11.79 7.14 -0.98
N ARG A 201 12.19 7.49 -2.21
CA ARG A 201 11.21 7.72 -3.27
C ARG A 201 10.36 6.46 -3.38
N GLN A 202 9.12 6.57 -2.96
CA GLN A 202 8.13 5.55 -3.24
C GLN A 202 8.05 5.46 -4.76
N PHE A 203 8.11 4.26 -5.27
CA PHE A 203 7.76 4.01 -6.65
C PHE A 203 6.32 4.50 -6.82
N ASP A 204 6.12 5.56 -7.63
CA ASP A 204 4.82 6.08 -8.01
C ASP A 204 4.13 5.11 -8.99
N GLY A 205 3.95 3.88 -8.54
CA GLY A 205 2.96 3.01 -9.10
C GLY A 205 1.68 3.26 -8.32
N ALA A 206 0.57 3.47 -8.97
CA ALA A 206 -0.74 3.76 -8.40
C ALA A 206 -1.22 2.78 -7.31
N ASN A 207 -0.36 1.89 -6.85
CA ASN A 207 -0.57 0.91 -5.78
C ASN A 207 0.76 0.57 -5.07
N GLY A 208 1.30 1.50 -4.30
CA GLY A 208 2.13 1.28 -3.11
C GLY A 208 3.23 0.20 -3.14
N THR A 209 4.07 0.11 -4.17
CA THR A 209 5.28 -0.72 -4.14
C THR A 209 6.50 0.14 -3.83
N ARG A 210 7.16 -0.13 -2.70
CA ARG A 210 8.45 0.49 -2.33
C ARG A 210 9.55 0.03 -3.27
N SER A 211 10.38 0.95 -3.78
CA SER A 211 11.66 0.61 -4.37
C SER A 211 12.65 0.27 -3.25
N PHE A 212 13.26 -0.90 -3.30
CA PHE A 212 14.46 -1.19 -2.52
C PHE A 212 15.63 -0.45 -3.20
N ALA A 213 15.97 0.73 -2.70
CA ALA A 213 17.23 1.36 -3.04
C ALA A 213 18.32 0.66 -2.23
N THR A 214 19.14 -0.16 -2.87
CA THR A 214 20.44 -0.56 -2.34
C THR A 214 21.29 0.69 -2.22
N SER A 215 21.54 1.10 -0.99
CA SER A 215 22.57 2.10 -0.65
C SER A 215 23.92 1.55 -1.10
N ALA A 216 24.36 1.92 -2.29
CA ALA A 216 25.77 1.77 -2.68
C ALA A 216 26.55 2.87 -1.96
N ALA A 217 27.05 2.56 -0.79
CA ALA A 217 28.12 3.33 -0.17
C ALA A 217 29.31 3.35 -1.13
N GLY A 218 29.76 4.53 -1.51
CA GLY A 218 30.93 4.76 -2.36
C GLY A 218 32.19 4.13 -1.74
N GLY A 219 32.67 3.12 -2.39
CA GLY A 219 33.99 2.55 -2.21
C GLY A 219 34.71 2.64 -3.52
N ASP A 220 35.67 3.56 -3.62
CA ASP A 220 36.63 3.69 -4.70
C ASP A 220 37.49 2.43 -4.72
N GLY A 221 37.23 1.55 -5.66
CA GLY A 221 37.95 0.28 -5.85
C GLY A 221 38.10 -0.02 -7.32
N ARG A 222 39.29 0.34 -7.86
CA ARG A 222 39.74 0.02 -9.22
C ARG A 222 39.57 -1.49 -9.48
N PRO A 223 39.14 -1.91 -10.68
CA PRO A 223 39.14 -3.32 -11.03
C PRO A 223 40.58 -3.83 -11.21
N ALA A 224 40.94 -4.88 -10.50
CA ALA A 224 42.14 -5.63 -10.72
C ALA A 224 42.07 -6.37 -12.05
N ASP A 225 43.04 -6.09 -12.90
CA ASP A 225 43.32 -6.77 -14.16
C ASP A 225 43.70 -8.25 -13.86
N VAL A 226 42.83 -9.17 -14.22
CA VAL A 226 43.14 -10.60 -14.19
C VAL A 226 43.45 -11.05 -15.58
N SER A 227 44.75 -10.91 -15.92
CA SER A 227 45.33 -11.50 -17.11
C SER A 227 45.13 -13.02 -17.11
N ARG A 228 44.46 -13.53 -18.12
CA ARG A 228 44.32 -14.95 -18.44
C ARG A 228 45.68 -15.47 -18.90
N GLU A 229 46.34 -16.25 -18.09
CA GLU A 229 47.39 -17.20 -18.54
C GLU A 229 46.72 -18.48 -19.07
N THR A 230 46.70 -18.61 -20.37
CA THR A 230 46.51 -19.87 -21.10
C THR A 230 47.74 -20.75 -20.92
N ARG A 231 47.62 -21.87 -20.23
CA ARG A 231 48.58 -22.98 -20.30
C ARG A 231 48.02 -24.06 -21.20
N GLU A 232 48.60 -24.14 -22.38
CA GLU A 232 48.63 -25.35 -23.21
C GLU A 232 49.39 -26.45 -22.45
N ALA A 233 48.82 -27.64 -22.39
CA ALA A 233 49.53 -28.86 -22.07
C ALA A 233 49.18 -29.90 -23.12
N GLY A 234 50.23 -30.22 -23.90
CA GLY A 234 50.23 -31.16 -24.99
C GLY A 234 50.02 -32.59 -24.52
N ALA A 235 49.51 -33.39 -25.46
CA ALA A 235 49.48 -34.84 -25.41
C ALA A 235 50.86 -35.41 -25.75
N PRO A 236 51.18 -36.61 -25.28
CA PRO A 236 51.95 -37.55 -26.10
C PRO A 236 51.26 -38.90 -26.22
N ALA A 237 51.48 -39.45 -27.43
CA ALA A 237 51.50 -40.83 -27.90
C ALA A 237 50.38 -41.79 -27.49
#